data_4ae5d385c597402d3c0f7ae0900ccdf5
#
_entry.id   4ae5d385c597402d3c0f7ae0900ccdf5
#
_cell.length_a   1.000
_cell.length_b   1.000
_cell.length_c   1.000
_cell.angle_alpha   90.00
_cell.angle_beta   90.00
_cell.angle_gamma   90.00
#
_symmetry.space_group_name_H-M   'P 1'
#
loop_
_entity.id
_entity.type
_entity.pdbx_description
1 polymer ?
#
loop_
_entity_poly.entity_id
_entity_poly.type
_entity_poly.pdbx_seq_one_letter_code
_entity_poly.pdbx_strand_id
1 'polypeptide(L)'
;MFIFLFHKSYIGRSGGIAAEKDYPYVGDKYSQECYFNRSTKVEAKVNFYKWILPDCIREEEAFANDNKPLSTEQAIAKAVAKVGPIGTGLDATHFQHYRGGIFYNTYYIYDRLRITHAVTIVGYTQNYWIIKNSWGKRWGDDGYIYIARDRGNQCGITSMPLYVVAKDSEKP
;
A
#
# COMPACT_ATOMS: atom_id res chain seq x y z
N MET A 1 1.81 8.14 10.64
CA MET A 1 1.27 6.86 11.19
C MET A 1 -0.25 6.86 11.36
N PHE A 2 -0.87 7.91 11.88
CA PHE A 2 -2.32 7.98 12.12
C PHE A 2 -3.19 8.01 10.86
N ILE A 3 -2.77 8.64 9.78
CA ILE A 3 -3.57 8.85 8.56
C ILE A 3 -4.03 7.52 7.93
N PHE A 4 -3.17 6.52 7.86
CA PHE A 4 -3.50 5.22 7.25
C PHE A 4 -4.58 4.43 8.03
N LEU A 5 -4.55 4.49 9.34
CA LEU A 5 -5.54 3.84 10.20
C LEU A 5 -6.90 4.55 10.14
N PHE A 6 -6.91 5.89 10.06
CA PHE A 6 -8.14 6.67 9.97
C PHE A 6 -8.90 6.42 8.66
N HIS A 7 -8.22 6.35 7.51
CA HIS A 7 -8.88 6.11 6.23
C HIS A 7 -9.59 4.75 6.18
N LYS A 8 -9.03 3.72 6.81
CA LYS A 8 -9.64 2.38 6.82
C LYS A 8 -10.83 2.25 7.75
N SER A 9 -10.71 2.83 8.94
CA SER A 9 -11.86 2.88 9.85
C SER A 9 -12.99 3.72 9.25
N TYR A 10 -12.65 4.75 8.46
CA TYR A 10 -13.63 5.56 7.74
C TYR A 10 -14.33 4.73 6.64
N ILE A 11 -13.60 4.06 5.75
CA ILE A 11 -14.18 3.23 4.67
C ILE A 11 -15.10 2.16 5.26
N GLY A 12 -14.71 1.51 6.35
CA GLY A 12 -15.55 0.53 7.04
C GLY A 12 -16.85 1.13 7.61
N ARG A 13 -16.76 2.34 8.20
CA ARG A 13 -17.94 3.03 8.80
C ARG A 13 -18.85 3.66 7.75
N SER A 14 -18.29 4.13 6.63
CA SER A 14 -19.06 4.70 5.52
C SER A 14 -19.72 3.65 4.62
N GLY A 15 -19.52 2.37 4.92
CA GLY A 15 -20.12 1.27 4.17
C GLY A 15 -19.38 0.91 2.87
N GLY A 16 -18.22 1.52 2.62
CA GLY A 16 -17.39 1.24 1.46
C GLY A 16 -16.70 2.46 0.90
N ILE A 17 -16.22 2.36 -0.34
CA ILE A 17 -15.50 3.42 -1.06
C ILE A 17 -16.17 3.69 -2.41
N ALA A 18 -16.26 4.97 -2.78
CA ALA A 18 -16.73 5.40 -4.09
C ALA A 18 -15.63 5.21 -5.17
N ALA A 19 -16.04 5.10 -6.43
CA ALA A 19 -15.10 5.14 -7.54
C ALA A 19 -14.55 6.56 -7.74
N GLU A 20 -13.36 6.68 -8.31
CA GLU A 20 -12.70 7.97 -8.61
C GLU A 20 -13.59 8.91 -9.45
N LYS A 21 -14.39 8.37 -10.38
CA LYS A 21 -15.33 9.16 -11.21
C LYS A 21 -16.47 9.76 -10.40
N ASP A 22 -16.88 9.12 -9.30
CA ASP A 22 -18.01 9.55 -8.46
C ASP A 22 -17.55 10.38 -7.24
N TYR A 23 -16.29 10.24 -6.85
CA TYR A 23 -15.65 11.00 -5.78
C TYR A 23 -14.16 11.22 -6.09
N PRO A 24 -13.85 12.16 -7.01
CA PRO A 24 -12.50 12.37 -7.51
C PRO A 24 -11.56 12.95 -6.45
N TYR A 25 -10.27 12.59 -6.54
CA TYR A 25 -9.22 13.23 -5.74
C TYR A 25 -8.95 14.64 -6.25
N VAL A 26 -9.19 15.63 -5.42
CA VAL A 26 -9.09 17.06 -5.75
C VAL A 26 -7.85 17.75 -5.15
N GLY A 27 -6.99 17.00 -4.46
CA GLY A 27 -5.83 17.55 -3.75
C GLY A 27 -6.22 18.47 -2.61
N ASP A 28 -5.32 19.38 -2.24
CA ASP A 28 -5.50 20.29 -1.09
C ASP A 28 -6.45 21.46 -1.37
N LYS A 29 -6.93 21.62 -2.60
CA LYS A 29 -7.74 22.79 -3.01
C LYS A 29 -9.07 22.94 -2.27
N TYR A 30 -9.57 21.84 -1.68
CA TYR A 30 -10.88 21.81 -1.01
C TYR A 30 -10.81 21.07 0.33
N SER A 31 -9.74 21.26 1.08
CA SER A 31 -9.40 20.49 2.29
C SER A 31 -10.37 20.62 3.47
N GLN A 32 -11.43 21.40 3.37
CA GLN A 32 -12.27 21.73 4.52
C GLN A 32 -13.66 21.07 4.53
N GLU A 33 -14.13 20.50 3.42
CA GLU A 33 -15.46 19.89 3.37
C GLU A 33 -15.42 18.46 2.84
N CYS A 34 -16.05 17.54 3.54
CA CYS A 34 -16.26 16.17 3.09
C CYS A 34 -17.57 16.10 2.29
N TYR A 35 -17.49 15.92 0.98
CA TYR A 35 -18.64 15.79 0.09
C TYR A 35 -19.26 14.39 0.07
N PHE A 36 -18.62 13.43 0.74
CA PHE A 36 -19.17 12.08 0.85
C PHE A 36 -20.44 12.10 1.71
N ASN A 37 -21.54 11.65 1.16
CA ASN A 37 -22.82 11.56 1.85
C ASN A 37 -23.47 10.18 1.61
N ARG A 38 -24.64 9.94 2.22
CA ARG A 38 -25.35 8.66 2.13
C ARG A 38 -25.84 8.33 0.71
N SER A 39 -25.94 9.32 -0.19
CA SER A 39 -26.30 9.12 -1.59
C SER A 39 -25.10 8.88 -2.51
N THR A 40 -23.86 9.05 -2.01
CA THR A 40 -22.67 8.75 -2.78
C THR A 40 -22.64 7.27 -3.11
N LYS A 41 -22.54 6.95 -4.41
CA LYS A 41 -22.48 5.57 -4.88
C LYS A 41 -21.22 4.89 -4.36
N VAL A 42 -21.41 3.82 -3.59
CA VAL A 42 -20.32 2.96 -3.13
C VAL A 42 -20.06 1.88 -4.16
N GLU A 43 -18.85 1.84 -4.71
CA GLU A 43 -18.46 0.88 -5.74
C GLU A 43 -17.84 -0.39 -5.14
N ALA A 44 -17.10 -0.26 -4.03
CA ALA A 44 -16.51 -1.41 -3.35
C ALA A 44 -16.78 -1.35 -1.85
N LYS A 45 -17.15 -2.49 -1.27
CA LYS A 45 -17.32 -2.66 0.18
C LYS A 45 -16.13 -3.40 0.75
N VAL A 46 -15.68 -2.97 1.91
CA VAL A 46 -14.57 -3.57 2.64
C VAL A 46 -15.12 -4.40 3.78
N ASN A 47 -14.73 -5.66 3.85
CA ASN A 47 -15.10 -6.55 4.95
C ASN A 47 -14.15 -6.33 6.13
N PHE A 48 -12.85 -6.48 5.90
CA PHE A 48 -11.80 -6.22 6.89
C PHE A 48 -10.46 -5.98 6.19
N TYR A 49 -9.45 -5.58 6.99
CA TYR A 49 -8.07 -5.47 6.55
C TYR A 49 -7.17 -6.38 7.38
N LYS A 50 -6.08 -6.82 6.77
CA LYS A 50 -5.04 -7.61 7.45
C LYS A 50 -3.68 -6.95 7.30
N TRP A 51 -2.94 -6.92 8.40
CA TRP A 51 -1.52 -6.58 8.39
C TRP A 51 -0.70 -7.76 7.89
N ILE A 52 0.32 -7.49 7.09
CA ILE A 52 1.31 -8.49 6.69
C ILE A 52 2.51 -8.32 7.62
N LEU A 53 2.35 -8.73 8.87
CA LEU A 53 3.44 -8.77 9.84
C LEU A 53 3.81 -10.24 10.06
N PRO A 54 5.07 -10.55 10.41
CA PRO A 54 5.49 -11.92 10.70
C PRO A 54 4.58 -12.63 11.72
N ASP A 55 4.12 -11.87 12.73
CA ASP A 55 3.25 -12.39 13.80
C ASP A 55 1.76 -12.48 13.42
N CYS A 56 1.36 -11.93 12.26
CA CYS A 56 -0.03 -11.92 11.77
C CYS A 56 -0.27 -12.93 10.63
N ILE A 57 0.77 -13.59 10.16
CA ILE A 57 0.67 -14.64 9.16
C ILE A 57 0.32 -15.92 9.94
N ARG A 58 -0.78 -16.57 9.58
CA ARG A 58 -1.10 -17.90 10.15
C ARG A 58 0.11 -18.81 9.98
N GLU A 59 0.38 -19.64 10.97
CA GLU A 59 1.56 -20.54 10.97
C GLU A 59 1.69 -21.32 9.65
N GLU A 60 0.58 -21.77 9.07
CA GLU A 60 0.54 -22.47 7.78
C GLU A 60 0.94 -21.60 6.56
N GLU A 61 0.85 -20.27 6.68
CA GLU A 61 1.21 -19.33 5.61
C GLU A 61 2.57 -18.67 5.83
N ALA A 62 3.11 -18.77 7.04
CA ALA A 62 4.35 -18.11 7.45
C ALA A 62 5.61 -18.86 7.00
N PHE A 63 5.49 -20.12 6.56
CA PHE A 63 6.62 -20.94 6.19
C PHE A 63 6.79 -21.04 4.68
N ALA A 64 8.01 -20.95 4.22
CA ALA A 64 8.41 -21.39 2.90
C ALA A 64 8.36 -22.94 2.83
N ASN A 65 8.46 -23.50 1.64
CA ASN A 65 8.38 -24.95 1.42
C ASN A 65 9.41 -25.79 2.22
N ASP A 66 10.40 -25.16 2.83
CA ASP A 66 11.48 -25.73 3.63
C ASP A 66 11.28 -25.54 5.16
N ASN A 67 10.07 -25.23 5.61
CA ASN A 67 9.72 -24.94 7.01
C ASN A 67 10.49 -23.77 7.64
N LYS A 68 11.05 -22.87 6.83
CA LYS A 68 11.71 -21.66 7.31
C LYS A 68 10.72 -20.48 7.30
N PRO A 69 10.70 -19.65 8.35
CA PRO A 69 9.86 -18.46 8.37
C PRO A 69 10.15 -17.55 7.17
N LEU A 70 9.10 -17.09 6.50
CA LEU A 70 9.24 -16.12 5.41
C LEU A 70 9.80 -14.80 5.95
N SER A 71 10.70 -14.16 5.20
CA SER A 71 11.02 -12.76 5.47
C SER A 71 9.80 -11.88 5.21
N THR A 72 9.75 -10.69 5.82
CA THR A 72 8.63 -9.74 5.59
C THR A 72 8.47 -9.41 4.11
N GLU A 73 9.56 -9.27 3.36
CA GLU A 73 9.51 -9.03 1.91
C GLU A 73 8.93 -10.23 1.14
N GLN A 74 9.27 -11.45 1.52
CA GLN A 74 8.69 -12.67 0.93
C GLN A 74 7.19 -12.78 1.25
N ALA A 75 6.79 -12.45 2.48
CA ALA A 75 5.38 -12.44 2.87
C ALA A 75 4.56 -11.41 2.08
N ILE A 76 5.11 -10.22 1.86
CA ILE A 76 4.49 -9.19 1.00
C ILE A 76 4.37 -9.69 -0.44
N ALA A 77 5.43 -10.27 -1.01
CA ALA A 77 5.39 -10.82 -2.37
C ALA A 77 4.30 -11.88 -2.53
N LYS A 78 4.20 -12.80 -1.56
CA LYS A 78 3.14 -13.83 -1.52
C LYS A 78 1.75 -13.19 -1.45
N ALA A 79 1.58 -12.14 -0.63
CA ALA A 79 0.32 -11.43 -0.52
C ALA A 79 -0.05 -10.69 -1.83
N VAL A 80 0.90 -9.97 -2.45
CA VAL A 80 0.68 -9.32 -3.76
C VAL A 80 0.25 -10.34 -4.81
N ALA A 81 0.91 -11.50 -4.86
CA ALA A 81 0.58 -12.56 -5.85
C ALA A 81 -0.80 -13.19 -5.61
N LYS A 82 -1.22 -13.37 -4.34
CA LYS A 82 -2.47 -14.07 -4.00
C LYS A 82 -3.69 -13.16 -3.86
N VAL A 83 -3.48 -11.95 -3.35
CA VAL A 83 -4.58 -11.04 -2.97
C VAL A 83 -4.67 -9.86 -3.93
N GLY A 84 -3.53 -9.37 -4.43
CA GLY A 84 -3.44 -8.18 -5.27
C GLY A 84 -2.75 -7.00 -4.56
N PRO A 85 -3.10 -5.75 -4.88
CA PRO A 85 -2.40 -4.57 -4.38
C PRO A 85 -2.34 -4.47 -2.86
N ILE A 86 -1.18 -4.08 -2.33
CA ILE A 86 -0.87 -3.95 -0.90
C ILE A 86 -0.62 -2.48 -0.56
N GLY A 87 -1.35 -1.94 0.40
CA GLY A 87 -1.07 -0.61 0.95
C GLY A 87 0.08 -0.68 1.96
N THR A 88 1.02 0.26 1.88
CA THR A 88 2.12 0.36 2.86
C THR A 88 2.55 1.81 3.12
N GLY A 89 3.23 2.03 4.22
CA GLY A 89 3.92 3.27 4.51
C GLY A 89 5.42 3.16 4.19
N LEU A 90 6.03 4.28 3.81
CA LEU A 90 7.47 4.37 3.56
C LEU A 90 8.02 5.79 3.80
N ASP A 91 9.33 5.92 3.79
CA ASP A 91 10.03 7.20 3.79
C ASP A 91 10.24 7.67 2.34
N ALA A 92 9.52 8.71 1.94
CA ALA A 92 9.58 9.32 0.62
C ALA A 92 10.53 10.53 0.53
N THR A 93 11.37 10.78 1.53
CA THR A 93 12.21 11.99 1.61
C THR A 93 13.03 12.24 0.33
N HIS A 94 13.48 11.19 -0.34
CA HIS A 94 14.33 11.29 -1.53
C HIS A 94 13.62 11.02 -2.86
N PHE A 95 12.28 10.96 -2.87
CA PHE A 95 11.51 10.59 -4.07
C PHE A 95 11.24 11.73 -5.04
N GLN A 96 11.32 12.98 -4.58
CA GLN A 96 10.90 14.15 -5.37
C GLN A 96 11.59 14.27 -6.75
N HIS A 97 12.83 13.82 -6.87
CA HIS A 97 13.61 13.89 -8.11
C HIS A 97 13.67 12.56 -8.88
N TYR A 98 12.98 11.53 -8.41
CA TYR A 98 12.93 10.26 -9.14
C TYR A 98 12.30 10.42 -10.52
N ARG A 99 12.94 9.83 -11.55
CA ARG A 99 12.48 9.89 -12.95
C ARG A 99 12.38 8.52 -13.61
N GLY A 100 12.94 7.48 -13.01
CA GLY A 100 12.93 6.11 -13.54
C GLY A 100 14.09 5.27 -13.02
N GLY A 101 14.13 3.99 -13.44
CA GLY A 101 15.09 3.01 -12.99
C GLY A 101 14.77 2.44 -11.59
N ILE A 102 15.63 1.55 -11.09
CA ILE A 102 15.47 0.95 -9.76
C ILE A 102 16.03 1.91 -8.71
N PHE A 103 15.15 2.44 -7.87
CA PHE A 103 15.54 3.28 -6.75
C PHE A 103 16.21 2.44 -5.66
N TYR A 104 17.41 2.85 -5.27
CA TYR A 104 18.18 2.26 -4.19
C TYR A 104 18.88 3.34 -3.40
N ASN A 105 18.59 3.45 -2.11
CA ASN A 105 19.23 4.41 -1.22
C ASN A 105 20.32 3.71 -0.38
N THR A 106 21.58 3.93 -0.73
CA THR A 106 22.74 3.34 -0.04
C THR A 106 22.94 3.86 1.38
N TYR A 107 22.39 5.03 1.68
CA TYR A 107 22.52 5.68 2.99
C TYR A 107 21.26 5.48 3.85
N TYR A 108 20.29 4.67 3.38
CA TYR A 108 19.08 4.46 4.12
C TYR A 108 19.35 3.63 5.38
N ILE A 109 19.21 4.28 6.54
CA ILE A 109 19.14 3.59 7.82
C ILE A 109 17.66 3.45 8.16
N TYR A 110 17.20 2.21 8.28
CA TYR A 110 15.83 1.94 8.64
C TYR A 110 15.48 2.54 10.01
N ASP A 111 14.55 3.48 10.02
CA ASP A 111 13.95 4.04 11.21
C ASP A 111 12.42 4.03 11.05
N ARG A 112 11.73 3.26 11.90
CA ARG A 112 10.25 3.19 11.92
C ARG A 112 9.59 4.56 12.13
N LEU A 113 10.30 5.51 12.73
CA LEU A 113 9.79 6.85 12.99
C LEU A 113 9.79 7.75 11.75
N ARG A 114 10.44 7.34 10.67
CA ARG A 114 10.57 8.11 9.42
C ARG A 114 9.59 7.70 8.32
N ILE A 115 8.49 7.05 8.66
CA ILE A 115 7.42 6.81 7.68
C ILE A 115 6.68 8.11 7.43
N THR A 116 6.88 8.67 6.24
CA THR A 116 6.38 10.00 5.86
C THR A 116 5.27 9.95 4.80
N HIS A 117 5.12 8.83 4.11
CA HIS A 117 4.25 8.72 2.95
C HIS A 117 3.57 7.37 2.84
N ALA A 118 2.39 7.35 2.23
CA ALA A 118 1.61 6.15 1.96
C ALA A 118 1.55 5.86 0.46
N VAL A 119 1.76 4.60 0.09
CA VAL A 119 1.79 4.14 -1.30
C VAL A 119 1.11 2.79 -1.46
N THR A 120 0.97 2.33 -2.71
CA THR A 120 0.42 1.00 -3.02
C THR A 120 1.46 0.18 -3.80
N ILE A 121 1.83 -0.98 -3.25
CA ILE A 121 2.58 -2.00 -3.98
C ILE A 121 1.60 -2.69 -4.91
N VAL A 122 1.80 -2.59 -6.22
CA VAL A 122 0.92 -3.17 -7.24
C VAL A 122 1.53 -4.41 -7.91
N GLY A 123 2.82 -4.65 -7.71
CA GLY A 123 3.52 -5.79 -8.28
C GLY A 123 4.97 -5.85 -7.80
N TYR A 124 5.68 -6.83 -8.31
CA TYR A 124 7.11 -7.00 -8.05
C TYR A 124 7.78 -7.83 -9.15
N THR A 125 9.09 -7.70 -9.23
CA THR A 125 9.97 -8.60 -9.96
C THR A 125 10.91 -9.32 -8.97
N GLN A 126 11.87 -10.05 -9.47
CA GLN A 126 12.91 -10.62 -8.62
C GLN A 126 13.75 -9.53 -7.91
N ASN A 127 13.90 -8.34 -8.52
CA ASN A 127 14.86 -7.33 -8.10
C ASN A 127 14.22 -6.07 -7.49
N TYR A 128 12.95 -5.80 -7.75
CA TYR A 128 12.31 -4.58 -7.29
C TYR A 128 10.80 -4.71 -7.08
N TRP A 129 10.26 -3.81 -6.26
CA TRP A 129 8.84 -3.56 -6.05
C TRP A 129 8.33 -2.56 -7.08
N ILE A 130 7.15 -2.79 -7.63
CA ILE A 130 6.41 -1.85 -8.48
C ILE A 130 5.41 -1.12 -7.60
N ILE A 131 5.61 0.19 -7.44
CA ILE A 131 4.85 1.00 -6.49
C ILE A 131 4.11 2.09 -7.24
N LYS A 132 2.79 2.12 -7.06
CA LYS A 132 1.95 3.22 -7.52
C LYS A 132 1.97 4.35 -6.50
N ASN A 133 2.40 5.55 -6.93
CA ASN A 133 2.39 6.76 -6.13
C ASN A 133 1.13 7.61 -6.40
N SER A 134 0.91 8.64 -5.58
CA SER A 134 -0.22 9.58 -5.68
C SER A 134 0.19 10.98 -6.15
N TRP A 135 1.40 11.15 -6.71
CA TRP A 135 1.93 12.46 -7.14
C TRP A 135 1.66 12.81 -8.61
N GLY A 136 0.78 12.02 -9.25
CA GLY A 136 0.36 12.21 -10.64
C GLY A 136 1.30 11.58 -11.66
N LYS A 137 0.81 11.43 -12.89
CA LYS A 137 1.51 10.73 -13.97
C LYS A 137 2.79 11.41 -14.45
N ARG A 138 2.95 12.72 -14.22
CA ARG A 138 4.17 13.45 -14.60
C ARG A 138 5.37 13.21 -13.68
N TRP A 139 5.15 12.56 -12.55
CA TRP A 139 6.19 12.19 -11.61
C TRP A 139 6.64 10.73 -11.85
N GLY A 140 7.93 10.47 -11.67
CA GLY A 140 8.50 9.13 -11.78
C GLY A 140 8.34 8.53 -13.18
N ASP A 141 8.04 7.25 -13.22
CA ASP A 141 7.70 6.52 -14.45
C ASP A 141 6.18 6.39 -14.56
N ASP A 142 5.54 7.34 -15.24
CA ASP A 142 4.07 7.47 -15.37
C ASP A 142 3.31 7.37 -14.03
N GLY A 143 3.89 7.93 -12.96
CA GLY A 143 3.33 7.92 -11.61
C GLY A 143 3.80 6.74 -10.74
N TYR A 144 4.70 5.92 -11.25
CA TYR A 144 5.26 4.77 -10.53
C TYR A 144 6.70 4.99 -10.09
N ILE A 145 7.12 4.24 -9.08
CA ILE A 145 8.51 4.09 -8.66
C ILE A 145 8.84 2.62 -8.47
N TYR A 146 10.04 2.23 -8.88
CA TYR A 146 10.58 0.89 -8.69
C TYR A 146 11.61 0.93 -7.56
N ILE A 147 11.33 0.26 -6.44
CA ILE A 147 12.23 0.25 -5.27
C ILE A 147 12.91 -1.12 -5.19
N ALA A 148 14.24 -1.11 -4.99
CA ALA A 148 15.03 -2.32 -4.86
C ALA A 148 14.46 -3.25 -3.79
N ARG A 149 14.36 -4.54 -4.10
CA ARG A 149 13.82 -5.58 -3.25
C ARG A 149 14.94 -6.42 -2.66
N ASP A 150 14.70 -7.02 -1.48
CA ASP A 150 15.66 -7.87 -0.76
C ASP A 150 17.00 -7.15 -0.47
N ARG A 151 16.92 -5.84 -0.18
CA ARG A 151 18.05 -4.94 0.08
C ARG A 151 17.90 -4.17 1.41
N GLY A 152 17.46 -4.88 2.47
CA GLY A 152 17.41 -4.29 3.81
C GLY A 152 16.24 -3.33 4.03
N ASN A 153 15.03 -3.70 3.63
CA ASN A 153 13.81 -2.91 3.84
C ASN A 153 13.94 -1.47 3.31
N GLN A 154 14.31 -1.33 2.04
CA GLN A 154 14.50 -0.02 1.40
C GLN A 154 13.32 0.92 1.64
N CYS A 155 13.62 2.14 2.08
CA CYS A 155 12.63 3.18 2.43
C CYS A 155 11.59 2.75 3.47
N GLY A 156 11.83 1.67 4.21
CA GLY A 156 10.87 1.16 5.20
C GLY A 156 9.62 0.51 4.62
N ILE A 157 9.64 0.08 3.36
CA ILE A 157 8.48 -0.43 2.64
C ILE A 157 7.79 -1.64 3.31
N THR A 158 8.54 -2.40 4.10
CA THR A 158 7.99 -3.56 4.84
C THR A 158 7.48 -3.21 6.23
N SER A 159 7.48 -1.93 6.61
CA SER A 159 7.18 -1.52 7.99
C SER A 159 5.70 -1.61 8.34
N MET A 160 4.83 -1.33 7.38
CA MET A 160 3.38 -1.24 7.60
C MET A 160 2.56 -1.80 6.43
N PRO A 161 2.91 -2.97 5.88
CA PRO A 161 2.18 -3.53 4.76
C PRO A 161 0.85 -4.11 5.23
N LEU A 162 -0.19 -3.89 4.43
CA LEU A 162 -1.51 -4.43 4.70
C LEU A 162 -2.34 -4.54 3.43
N TYR A 163 -3.30 -5.43 3.43
CA TYR A 163 -4.28 -5.58 2.37
C TYR A 163 -5.71 -5.49 2.89
N VAL A 164 -6.59 -5.20 1.97
CA VAL A 164 -8.02 -5.12 2.22
C VAL A 164 -8.70 -6.37 1.66
N VAL A 165 -9.58 -6.95 2.44
CA VAL A 165 -10.46 -8.01 1.95
C VAL A 165 -11.79 -7.38 1.58
N ALA A 166 -12.08 -7.34 0.28
CA ALA A 166 -13.37 -6.89 -0.22
C ALA A 166 -14.48 -7.83 0.27
N LYS A 167 -15.64 -7.28 0.56
CA LYS A 167 -16.83 -8.09 0.73
C LYS A 167 -17.23 -8.56 -0.68
N ASP A 168 -17.35 -9.86 -0.89
CA ASP A 168 -17.87 -10.39 -2.13
C ASP A 168 -19.21 -9.69 -2.41
N SER A 169 -19.30 -9.01 -3.55
CA SER A 169 -20.60 -8.64 -4.07
C SER A 169 -21.33 -9.96 -4.25
N GLU A 170 -22.41 -10.17 -3.50
CA GLU A 170 -23.33 -11.25 -3.80
C GLU A 170 -23.57 -11.19 -5.32
N LYS A 171 -23.07 -12.20 -6.04
CA LYS A 171 -23.43 -12.36 -7.44
C LYS A 171 -24.94 -12.52 -7.47
N PRO A 172 -25.64 -11.75 -8.32
CA PRO A 172 -27.07 -11.89 -8.46
C PRO A 172 -27.45 -13.29 -8.93
#